data_a234b06d6daba0a0a8a815fab91baa06
#
_entry.id   a234b06d6daba0a0a8a815fab91baa06
#
_cell.length_a   1.000
_cell.length_b   1.000
_cell.length_c   1.000
_cell.angle_alpha   90.00
_cell.angle_beta   90.00
_cell.angle_gamma   90.00
#
_symmetry.space_group_name_H-M   'P 1'
#
loop_
_entity.id
_entity.type
_entity.pdbx_description
1 polymer ?
#
loop_
_entity_poly.entity_id
_entity_poly.type
_entity_poly.pdbx_seq_one_letter_code
_entity_poly.pdbx_strand_id
1 'polypeptide(L)'
;MKREDARAMARELMDHHGLREWSLRFDRARRRAGACVHTRREIHLSGPLVDLYDTETVRGVILHEIAHALVGASHHHDAIWQAKARQLGAPDSARLSAHLPSPRPSWVGICPVCGTRRELYSAPRRVTSCGVCSRTFDASRIFIWSYKGQPRQPGGQYARQLRSLRRLRHPNE
;
A
#
# COMPACT_ATOMS: atom_id res chain seq x y z
N MET A 1 2.13 15.40 7.58
CA MET A 1 2.50 15.47 9.03
C MET A 1 3.88 14.82 9.25
N LYS A 2 4.69 15.29 10.19
CA LYS A 2 5.92 14.58 10.57
C LYS A 2 5.59 13.31 11.36
N ARG A 3 6.39 12.24 11.17
CA ARG A 3 6.13 10.95 11.86
C ARG A 3 6.29 11.01 13.36
N GLU A 4 7.14 11.92 13.86
CA GLU A 4 7.34 12.16 15.29
C GLU A 4 6.07 12.71 15.92
N ASP A 5 5.44 13.71 15.28
CA ASP A 5 4.19 14.30 15.73
C ASP A 5 3.04 13.27 15.67
N ALA A 6 3.00 12.45 14.59
CA ALA A 6 2.03 11.37 14.47
C ALA A 6 2.22 10.29 15.56
N ARG A 7 3.47 10.01 15.96
CA ARG A 7 3.77 9.08 17.06
C ARG A 7 3.29 9.62 18.41
N ALA A 8 3.57 10.89 18.69
CA ALA A 8 3.14 11.53 19.92
C ALA A 8 1.61 11.56 20.04
N MET A 9 0.92 12.01 18.98
CA MET A 9 -0.54 12.02 18.90
C MET A 9 -1.15 10.61 19.05
N ALA A 10 -0.58 9.62 18.39
CA ALA A 10 -1.08 8.25 18.47
C ALA A 10 -0.94 7.69 19.88
N ARG A 11 0.19 7.96 20.57
CA ARG A 11 0.39 7.52 21.95
C ARG A 11 -0.62 8.16 22.89
N GLU A 12 -0.81 9.48 22.79
CA GLU A 12 -1.79 10.21 23.58
C GLU A 12 -3.22 9.66 23.39
N LEU A 13 -3.65 9.47 22.14
CA LEU A 13 -4.98 8.92 21.84
C LEU A 13 -5.12 7.47 22.31
N MET A 14 -4.10 6.64 22.13
CA MET A 14 -4.10 5.25 22.61
C MET A 14 -4.21 5.19 24.14
N ASP A 15 -3.47 6.05 24.86
CA ASP A 15 -3.51 6.13 26.33
C ASP A 15 -4.85 6.62 26.83
N HIS A 16 -5.41 7.65 26.17
CA HIS A 16 -6.74 8.18 26.50
C HIS A 16 -7.84 7.12 26.37
N HIS A 17 -7.73 6.23 25.38
CA HIS A 17 -8.67 5.14 25.14
C HIS A 17 -8.29 3.82 25.83
N GLY A 18 -7.38 3.82 26.79
CA GLY A 18 -7.03 2.65 27.60
C GLY A 18 -6.14 1.62 26.91
N LEU A 19 -5.53 1.96 25.77
CA LEU A 19 -4.65 1.06 25.02
C LEU A 19 -3.18 1.21 25.43
N ARG A 20 -2.89 1.32 26.72
CA ARG A 20 -1.53 1.52 27.26
C ARG A 20 -0.58 0.37 26.92
N GLU A 21 -1.10 -0.86 26.88
CA GLU A 21 -0.37 -2.09 26.53
C GLU A 21 -0.13 -2.25 25.02
N TRP A 22 -0.70 -1.36 24.20
CA TRP A 22 -0.56 -1.41 22.74
C TRP A 22 0.63 -0.57 22.29
N SER A 23 1.33 -1.06 21.27
CA SER A 23 2.45 -0.33 20.66
C SER A 23 2.08 0.24 19.29
N LEU A 24 2.77 1.33 18.91
CA LEU A 24 2.65 1.94 17.59
C LEU A 24 3.86 1.61 16.72
N ARG A 25 3.63 1.19 15.48
CA ARG A 25 4.67 0.99 14.48
C ARG A 25 4.39 1.73 13.19
N PHE A 26 5.43 2.21 12.52
CA PHE A 26 5.34 2.67 11.14
C PHE A 26 5.75 1.55 10.19
N ASP A 27 4.93 1.30 9.17
CA ASP A 27 5.25 0.36 8.10
C ASP A 27 5.48 1.07 6.76
N ARG A 28 5.68 0.29 5.69
CA ARG A 28 5.92 0.79 4.33
C ARG A 28 4.71 0.61 3.42
N ALA A 29 3.53 0.37 3.95
CA ALA A 29 2.32 0.25 3.16
C ALA A 29 2.09 1.55 2.36
N ARG A 30 1.50 1.42 1.16
CA ARG A 30 1.26 2.57 0.27
C ARG A 30 -0.19 2.62 -0.22
N ARG A 31 -1.01 1.67 0.20
CA ARG A 31 -2.43 1.57 -0.17
C ARG A 31 -3.38 1.52 1.02
N ARG A 32 -2.86 1.29 2.22
CA ARG A 32 -3.61 1.39 3.48
C ARG A 32 -2.89 2.36 4.41
N ALA A 33 -3.63 3.20 5.10
CA ALA A 33 -3.06 4.21 5.99
C ALA A 33 -2.72 3.64 7.36
N GLY A 34 -3.51 2.70 7.86
CA GLY A 34 -3.28 2.03 9.12
C GLY A 34 -3.62 0.53 9.08
N ALA A 35 -3.33 -0.17 10.16
CA ALA A 35 -3.79 -1.52 10.46
C ALA A 35 -3.73 -1.79 11.97
N CYS A 36 -4.77 -2.45 12.49
CA CYS A 36 -4.79 -2.98 13.85
C CYS A 36 -4.36 -4.46 13.84
N VAL A 37 -3.33 -4.81 14.60
CA VAL A 37 -2.78 -6.18 14.71
C VAL A 37 -3.05 -6.71 16.13
N HIS A 38 -4.21 -7.28 16.34
CA HIS A 38 -4.70 -7.74 17.64
C HIS A 38 -3.76 -8.75 18.32
N THR A 39 -3.24 -9.71 17.56
CA THR A 39 -2.35 -10.78 18.08
C THR A 39 -1.07 -10.25 18.71
N ARG A 40 -0.65 -9.03 18.34
CA ARG A 40 0.55 -8.38 18.87
C ARG A 40 0.25 -7.11 19.69
N ARG A 41 -1.03 -6.74 19.79
CA ARG A 41 -1.44 -5.46 20.37
C ARG A 41 -0.67 -4.28 19.74
N GLU A 42 -0.67 -4.23 18.41
CA GLU A 42 0.03 -3.20 17.65
C GLU A 42 -0.94 -2.42 16.75
N ILE A 43 -0.79 -1.11 16.73
CA ILE A 43 -1.37 -0.25 15.70
C ILE A 43 -0.24 0.12 14.73
N HIS A 44 -0.47 -0.12 13.45
CA HIS A 44 0.46 0.25 12.39
C HIS A 44 -0.07 1.46 11.63
N LEU A 45 0.81 2.41 11.34
CA LEU A 45 0.55 3.52 10.45
C LEU A 45 1.49 3.43 9.24
N SER A 46 0.97 3.75 8.07
CA SER A 46 1.81 3.88 6.87
C SER A 46 2.69 5.11 6.98
N GLY A 47 4.01 4.93 7.12
CA GLY A 47 4.94 6.04 7.09
C GLY A 47 4.83 6.88 5.81
N PRO A 48 4.80 6.27 4.59
CA PRO A 48 4.64 7.02 3.35
C PRO A 48 3.35 7.83 3.22
N LEU A 49 2.24 7.40 3.85
CA LEU A 49 0.97 8.13 3.80
C LEU A 49 0.91 9.20 4.89
N VAL A 50 1.45 8.93 6.10
CA VAL A 50 1.60 9.96 7.15
C VAL A 50 2.40 11.15 6.65
N ASP A 51 3.49 10.91 5.89
CA ASP A 51 4.32 11.97 5.31
C ASP A 51 3.54 12.87 4.32
N LEU A 52 2.44 12.38 3.74
CA LEU A 52 1.62 13.09 2.75
C LEU A 52 0.36 13.74 3.34
N TYR A 53 -0.13 13.23 4.47
CA TYR A 53 -1.41 13.65 5.04
C TYR A 53 -1.25 14.82 6.01
N ASP A 54 -2.30 15.62 6.13
CA ASP A 54 -2.44 16.61 7.17
C ASP A 54 -2.71 15.98 8.55
N THR A 55 -2.71 16.80 9.56
CA THR A 55 -2.88 16.37 10.96
C THR A 55 -4.25 15.73 11.20
N GLU A 56 -5.30 16.31 10.64
CA GLU A 56 -6.67 15.84 10.86
C GLU A 56 -6.90 14.48 10.19
N THR A 57 -6.40 14.30 8.97
CA THR A 57 -6.44 13.00 8.27
C THR A 57 -5.68 11.92 9.05
N VAL A 58 -4.47 12.23 9.56
CA VAL A 58 -3.68 11.26 10.36
C VAL A 58 -4.40 10.94 11.67
N ARG A 59 -4.98 11.94 12.33
CA ARG A 59 -5.79 11.74 13.55
C ARG A 59 -6.97 10.80 13.28
N GLY A 60 -7.69 11.02 12.19
CA GLY A 60 -8.80 10.15 11.77
C GLY A 60 -8.35 8.70 11.54
N VAL A 61 -7.19 8.48 10.90
CA VAL A 61 -6.61 7.14 10.72
C VAL A 61 -6.26 6.50 12.06
N ILE A 62 -5.65 7.23 12.99
CA ILE A 62 -5.30 6.70 14.31
C ILE A 62 -6.56 6.26 15.06
N LEU A 63 -7.60 7.08 15.09
CA LEU A 63 -8.86 6.77 15.76
C LEU A 63 -9.58 5.59 15.10
N HIS A 64 -9.50 5.43 13.78
CA HIS A 64 -9.99 4.28 13.04
C HIS A 64 -9.35 2.97 13.54
N GLU A 65 -8.02 2.95 13.68
CA GLU A 65 -7.30 1.76 14.18
C GLU A 65 -7.55 1.53 15.69
N ILE A 66 -7.74 2.59 16.47
CA ILE A 66 -8.16 2.50 17.87
C ILE A 66 -9.55 1.87 17.97
N ALA A 67 -10.49 2.24 17.08
CA ALA A 67 -11.81 1.64 17.05
C ALA A 67 -11.72 0.11 16.85
N HIS A 68 -10.88 -0.36 15.90
CA HIS A 68 -10.60 -1.78 15.72
C HIS A 68 -10.03 -2.43 16.97
N ALA A 69 -9.07 -1.79 17.63
CA ALA A 69 -8.47 -2.32 18.85
C ALA A 69 -9.48 -2.51 20.00
N LEU A 70 -10.45 -1.60 20.11
CA LEU A 70 -11.45 -1.60 21.18
C LEU A 70 -12.57 -2.61 20.95
N VAL A 71 -13.02 -2.84 19.71
CA VAL A 71 -14.12 -3.77 19.43
C VAL A 71 -13.66 -5.22 19.26
N GLY A 72 -12.37 -5.46 19.05
CA GLY A 72 -11.81 -6.80 18.90
C GLY A 72 -11.73 -7.28 17.45
N ALA A 73 -11.01 -8.40 17.27
CA ALA A 73 -10.62 -8.92 15.94
C ALA A 73 -11.80 -9.47 15.12
N SER A 74 -12.92 -9.81 15.75
CA SER A 74 -14.13 -10.33 15.09
C SER A 74 -14.94 -9.25 14.36
N HIS A 75 -14.74 -7.98 14.72
CA HIS A 75 -15.46 -6.85 14.13
C HIS A 75 -14.57 -6.13 13.13
N HIS A 76 -14.86 -6.26 11.83
CA HIS A 76 -14.12 -5.55 10.79
C HIS A 76 -14.69 -4.13 10.60
N HIS A 77 -15.57 -3.93 9.63
CA HIS A 77 -16.23 -2.63 9.45
C HIS A 77 -17.75 -2.81 9.54
N ASP A 78 -18.19 -3.68 10.44
CA ASP A 78 -19.60 -3.95 10.72
C ASP A 78 -20.25 -2.84 11.57
N ALA A 79 -21.51 -2.99 11.90
CA ALA A 79 -22.28 -1.99 12.64
C ALA A 79 -21.68 -1.68 14.03
N ILE A 80 -21.07 -2.67 14.70
CA ILE A 80 -20.43 -2.50 16.01
C ILE A 80 -19.19 -1.63 15.87
N TRP A 81 -18.33 -1.95 14.90
CA TRP A 81 -17.15 -1.14 14.61
C TRP A 81 -17.54 0.27 14.18
N GLN A 82 -18.53 0.45 13.27
CA GLN A 82 -19.00 1.76 12.82
C GLN A 82 -19.52 2.62 13.97
N ALA A 83 -20.29 2.03 14.89
CA ALA A 83 -20.77 2.73 16.08
C ALA A 83 -19.59 3.22 16.94
N LYS A 84 -18.56 2.38 17.13
CA LYS A 84 -17.36 2.73 17.89
C LYS A 84 -16.58 3.83 17.17
N ALA A 85 -16.38 3.73 15.86
CA ALA A 85 -15.66 4.73 15.06
C ALA A 85 -16.33 6.11 15.19
N ARG A 86 -17.65 6.19 15.02
CA ARG A 86 -18.44 7.43 15.23
C ARG A 86 -18.30 7.98 16.63
N GLN A 87 -18.39 7.11 17.66
CA GLN A 87 -18.20 7.51 19.06
C GLN A 87 -16.84 8.17 19.32
N LEU A 88 -15.79 7.71 18.63
CA LEU A 88 -14.43 8.25 18.73
C LEU A 88 -14.21 9.48 17.85
N GLY A 89 -15.15 9.85 16.98
CA GLY A 89 -14.95 10.88 15.97
C GLY A 89 -14.03 10.45 14.83
N ALA A 90 -13.91 9.14 14.61
CA ALA A 90 -13.18 8.59 13.47
C ALA A 90 -14.08 8.49 12.23
N PRO A 91 -13.51 8.52 11.01
CA PRO A 91 -14.24 8.12 9.82
C PRO A 91 -14.78 6.69 9.94
N ASP A 92 -16.09 6.50 9.73
CA ASP A 92 -16.77 5.21 9.82
C ASP A 92 -16.76 4.41 8.50
N SER A 93 -15.97 4.89 7.52
CA SER A 93 -15.76 4.23 6.25
C SER A 93 -14.49 3.36 6.26
N ALA A 94 -14.61 2.15 5.69
CA ALA A 94 -13.47 1.26 5.48
C ALA A 94 -12.44 1.81 4.49
N ARG A 95 -12.81 2.80 3.69
CA ARG A 95 -11.97 3.37 2.63
C ARG A 95 -11.61 4.81 2.93
N LEU A 96 -10.35 5.13 2.70
CA LEU A 96 -9.93 6.52 2.63
C LEU A 96 -10.57 7.23 1.45
N SER A 97 -10.78 8.54 1.58
CA SER A 97 -11.25 9.36 0.48
C SER A 97 -10.33 9.24 -0.75
N ALA A 98 -10.93 9.09 -1.93
CA ALA A 98 -10.20 9.03 -3.21
C ALA A 98 -9.44 10.33 -3.53
N HIS A 99 -9.77 11.43 -2.86
CA HIS A 99 -9.12 12.74 -3.04
C HIS A 99 -7.82 12.87 -2.23
N LEU A 100 -7.54 11.94 -1.31
CA LEU A 100 -6.31 12.00 -0.53
C LEU A 100 -5.08 11.70 -1.40
N PRO A 101 -3.97 12.42 -1.18
CA PRO A 101 -2.75 12.19 -1.92
C PRO A 101 -2.22 10.77 -1.70
N SER A 102 -1.70 10.15 -2.74
CA SER A 102 -1.09 8.83 -2.68
C SER A 102 0.39 8.88 -3.09
N PRO A 103 1.25 8.02 -2.53
CA PRO A 103 2.65 7.97 -2.91
C PRO A 103 2.79 7.68 -4.41
N ARG A 104 3.72 8.35 -5.08
CA ARG A 104 3.99 8.08 -6.50
C ARG A 104 4.58 6.68 -6.67
N PRO A 105 4.08 5.88 -7.64
CA PRO A 105 4.68 4.61 -7.99
C PRO A 105 6.14 4.78 -8.42
N SER A 106 7.02 3.92 -7.94
CA SER A 106 8.45 3.99 -8.30
C SER A 106 8.75 3.32 -9.63
N TRP A 107 7.95 2.33 -10.02
CA TRP A 107 8.09 1.58 -11.26
C TRP A 107 6.92 1.86 -12.19
N VAL A 108 7.23 2.21 -13.42
CA VAL A 108 6.24 2.42 -14.49
C VAL A 108 6.62 1.54 -15.67
N GLY A 109 5.71 0.64 -16.05
CA GLY A 109 5.83 -0.17 -17.26
C GLY A 109 4.93 0.38 -18.35
N ILE A 110 5.45 0.48 -19.56
CA ILE A 110 4.72 0.92 -20.75
C ILE A 110 4.68 -0.23 -21.75
N CYS A 111 3.49 -0.54 -22.25
CA CYS A 111 3.35 -1.48 -23.36
C CYS A 111 3.92 -0.87 -24.65
N PRO A 112 4.86 -1.54 -25.33
CA PRO A 112 5.47 -0.98 -26.55
C PRO A 112 4.50 -0.90 -27.73
N VAL A 113 3.35 -1.57 -27.65
CA VAL A 113 2.37 -1.63 -28.76
C VAL A 113 1.23 -0.63 -28.57
N CYS A 114 0.59 -0.61 -27.39
CA CYS A 114 -0.61 0.23 -27.17
C CYS A 114 -0.40 1.36 -26.17
N GLY A 115 0.79 1.52 -25.59
CA GLY A 115 1.08 2.58 -24.61
C GLY A 115 0.45 2.37 -23.22
N THR A 116 -0.31 1.28 -22.99
CA THR A 116 -0.91 1.01 -21.68
C THR A 116 0.13 1.10 -20.57
N ARG A 117 -0.16 1.90 -19.54
CA ARG A 117 0.70 2.07 -18.37
C ARG A 117 0.35 1.07 -17.28
N ARG A 118 1.38 0.55 -16.65
CA ARG A 118 1.28 -0.28 -15.44
C ARG A 118 2.17 0.30 -14.36
N GLU A 119 1.60 0.64 -13.23
CA GLU A 119 2.29 1.32 -12.13
C GLU A 119 2.45 0.38 -10.93
N LEU A 120 3.69 0.32 -10.38
CA LEU A 120 4.02 -0.54 -9.25
C LEU A 120 4.89 0.22 -8.25
N TYR A 121 4.66 -0.03 -6.97
CA TYR A 121 5.48 0.52 -5.88
C TYR A 121 6.79 -0.25 -5.65
N SER A 122 6.84 -1.51 -6.05
CA SER A 122 8.02 -2.37 -5.97
C SER A 122 8.36 -2.94 -7.35
N ALA A 123 9.62 -3.39 -7.51
CA ALA A 123 10.05 -4.01 -8.76
C ALA A 123 9.15 -5.20 -9.13
N PRO A 124 8.74 -5.32 -10.39
CA PRO A 124 7.98 -6.47 -10.84
C PRO A 124 8.81 -7.76 -10.68
N ARG A 125 8.21 -8.80 -10.14
CA ARG A 125 8.86 -10.09 -9.93
C ARG A 125 8.73 -11.03 -11.12
N ARG A 126 7.64 -10.87 -11.90
CA ARG A 126 7.32 -11.73 -13.05
C ARG A 126 7.30 -10.93 -14.32
N VAL A 127 7.75 -11.54 -15.41
CA VAL A 127 7.56 -11.01 -16.75
C VAL A 127 6.10 -11.18 -17.12
N THR A 128 5.46 -10.10 -17.53
CA THR A 128 4.06 -10.10 -17.96
C THR A 128 3.94 -9.31 -19.27
N SER A 129 3.09 -9.77 -20.16
CA SER A 129 2.68 -9.03 -21.35
C SER A 129 1.43 -8.19 -21.09
N CYS A 130 1.13 -7.29 -22.00
CA CYS A 130 -0.03 -6.41 -21.92
C CYS A 130 -1.34 -7.18 -22.14
N GLY A 131 -2.18 -7.24 -21.10
CA GLY A 131 -3.49 -7.90 -21.18
C GLY A 131 -4.55 -7.13 -21.97
N VAL A 132 -4.30 -5.83 -22.27
CA VAL A 132 -5.18 -5.04 -23.15
C VAL A 132 -4.98 -5.45 -24.62
N CYS A 133 -3.73 -5.71 -25.02
CA CYS A 133 -3.41 -6.11 -26.40
C CYS A 133 -3.66 -7.59 -26.67
N SER A 134 -3.57 -8.47 -25.67
CA SER A 134 -3.71 -9.92 -25.85
C SER A 134 -4.17 -10.58 -24.56
N ARG A 135 -5.08 -11.55 -24.67
CA ARG A 135 -5.51 -12.39 -23.54
C ARG A 135 -4.49 -13.47 -23.17
N THR A 136 -3.61 -13.83 -24.10
CA THR A 136 -2.52 -14.78 -23.88
C THR A 136 -1.18 -14.06 -23.77
N PHE A 137 -0.18 -14.73 -23.19
CA PHE A 137 1.16 -14.17 -23.10
C PHE A 137 1.76 -13.97 -24.50
N ASP A 138 2.23 -12.74 -24.75
CA ASP A 138 2.91 -12.35 -25.99
C ASP A 138 4.18 -11.59 -25.67
N ALA A 139 5.31 -12.16 -26.05
CA ALA A 139 6.61 -11.59 -25.70
C ALA A 139 6.92 -10.27 -26.42
N SER A 140 6.26 -9.95 -27.54
CA SER A 140 6.38 -8.62 -28.19
C SER A 140 5.71 -7.50 -27.40
N ARG A 141 4.86 -7.86 -26.44
CA ARG A 141 4.04 -6.97 -25.63
C ARG A 141 4.45 -6.94 -24.15
N ILE A 142 5.67 -7.42 -23.84
CA ILE A 142 6.26 -7.30 -22.50
C ILE A 142 6.45 -5.82 -22.18
N PHE A 143 6.07 -5.42 -20.97
CA PHE A 143 6.22 -4.04 -20.51
C PHE A 143 7.69 -3.61 -20.48
N ILE A 144 7.97 -2.43 -21.04
CA ILE A 144 9.25 -1.73 -20.90
C ILE A 144 9.18 -0.91 -19.61
N TRP A 145 10.14 -1.12 -18.71
CA TRP A 145 10.10 -0.57 -17.37
C TRP A 145 11.03 0.62 -17.19
N SER A 146 10.56 1.59 -16.40
CA SER A 146 11.34 2.66 -15.82
C SER A 146 11.22 2.65 -14.29
N TYR A 147 12.27 3.11 -13.62
CA TYR A 147 12.30 3.32 -12.17
C TYR A 147 12.54 4.79 -11.88
N LYS A 148 11.61 5.45 -11.17
CA LYS A 148 11.67 6.90 -10.88
C LYS A 148 11.91 7.73 -12.15
N GLY A 149 11.26 7.37 -13.26
CA GLY A 149 11.37 8.06 -14.56
C GLY A 149 12.57 7.67 -15.40
N GLN A 150 13.54 6.91 -14.90
CA GLN A 150 14.70 6.47 -15.67
C GLN A 150 14.51 5.05 -16.21
N PRO A 151 14.87 4.76 -17.48
CA PRO A 151 14.80 3.42 -18.04
C PRO A 151 15.56 2.43 -17.14
N ARG A 152 14.89 1.37 -16.70
CA ARG A 152 15.52 0.36 -15.85
C ARG A 152 14.86 -0.99 -15.99
N GLN A 153 15.64 -2.01 -16.33
CA GLN A 153 15.16 -3.39 -16.33
C GLN A 153 15.08 -3.93 -14.90
N PRO A 154 13.96 -4.55 -14.50
CA PRO A 154 13.86 -5.21 -13.21
C PRO A 154 14.85 -6.37 -13.07
N GLY A 155 15.40 -6.52 -11.86
CA GLY A 155 16.39 -7.55 -11.53
C GLY A 155 15.77 -8.85 -11.01
N GLY A 156 16.61 -9.68 -10.36
CA GLY A 156 16.19 -10.86 -9.62
C GLY A 156 15.43 -11.89 -10.45
N GLN A 157 14.28 -12.33 -9.96
CA GLN A 157 13.42 -13.33 -10.63
C GLN A 157 12.94 -12.87 -12.00
N TYR A 158 12.59 -11.58 -12.16
CA TYR A 158 12.18 -11.01 -13.45
C TYR A 158 13.28 -11.18 -14.50
N ALA A 159 14.52 -10.80 -14.17
CA ALA A 159 15.63 -10.90 -15.11
C ALA A 159 15.94 -12.36 -15.49
N ARG A 160 15.84 -13.31 -14.54
CA ARG A 160 15.99 -14.73 -14.84
C ARG A 160 14.93 -15.23 -15.82
N GLN A 161 13.67 -14.91 -15.55
CA GLN A 161 12.55 -15.29 -16.42
C GLN A 161 12.67 -14.68 -17.83
N LEU A 162 13.08 -13.41 -17.92
CA LEU A 162 13.27 -12.74 -19.20
C LEU A 162 14.38 -13.39 -20.05
N ARG A 163 15.49 -13.79 -19.42
CA ARG A 163 16.56 -14.54 -20.11
C ARG A 163 16.06 -15.89 -20.62
N SER A 164 15.29 -16.64 -19.83
CA SER A 164 14.71 -17.91 -20.28
C SER A 164 13.79 -17.73 -21.50
N LEU A 165 12.94 -16.71 -21.49
CA LEU A 165 12.06 -16.40 -22.60
C LEU A 165 12.82 -16.02 -23.90
N ARG A 166 13.96 -15.30 -23.77
CA ARG A 166 14.81 -14.97 -24.92
C ARG A 166 15.47 -16.19 -25.52
N ARG A 167 15.99 -17.11 -24.68
CA ARG A 167 16.60 -18.37 -25.16
C ARG A 167 15.61 -19.26 -25.92
N LEU A 168 14.35 -19.30 -25.49
CA LEU A 168 13.31 -20.07 -26.21
C LEU A 168 12.97 -19.48 -27.59
N ARG A 169 13.23 -18.20 -27.83
CA ARG A 169 13.02 -17.52 -29.11
C ARG A 169 14.20 -17.67 -30.08
N HIS A 170 15.42 -17.83 -29.56
CA HIS A 170 16.66 -17.96 -30.35
C HIS A 170 17.46 -19.17 -29.82
N PRO A 171 16.99 -20.41 -30.13
CA PRO A 171 17.63 -21.61 -29.61
C PRO A 171 19.01 -21.92 -30.19
N ASN A 172 19.47 -21.17 -31.20
CA ASN A 172 20.71 -21.43 -31.96
C ASN A 172 21.72 -20.26 -31.96
N GLU A 173 21.58 -19.28 -30.99
CA GLU A 173 22.63 -18.27 -30.74
C GLU A 173 23.40 -18.60 -29.41
#